data_b3be59b245bd64083e792c4f501201d8
#
_entry.id   b3be59b245bd64083e792c4f501201d8
#
_cell.length_a   1.000
_cell.length_b   1.000
_cell.length_c   1.000
_cell.angle_alpha   90.00
_cell.angle_beta   90.00
_cell.angle_gamma   90.00
#
_symmetry.space_group_name_H-M   'P 1'
#
loop_
_entity.id
_entity.type
_entity.pdbx_description
1 polymer ?
#
loop_
_entity_poly.entity_id
_entity_poly.type
_entity_poly.pdbx_seq_one_letter_code
_entity_poly.pdbx_strand_id
1 'polypeptide(L)'
;MTSSPSSAQPPSPFSPGSDAGKLGDRAGVAGGRGGGTVIKPTLSPAASPVNDAAMLRALELARAAGAAGEVPVGAVVLSPEGAVLAEAANAREAEHDPTAHAEIRALRAAGAALGDSHLDGCTLVVTLEPCTMCAGAIVLARVARLVLGAWEPRTGACGSVRDVVRDTRANHQVEVRAGLRAQESQDLLTAFFADRR
;
A
#
# COMPACT_ATOMS: atom_id res chain seq x y z
N MET A 1 -35.50 29.20 -39.30
CA MET A 1 -35.00 27.87 -39.71
C MET A 1 -33.54 27.84 -39.27
N THR A 2 -33.25 27.31 -38.07
CA THR A 2 -31.89 27.24 -37.52
C THR A 2 -31.61 25.75 -37.25
N SER A 3 -30.70 25.20 -38.04
CA SER A 3 -30.28 23.79 -37.98
C SER A 3 -29.30 23.59 -36.81
N SER A 4 -29.62 22.67 -35.90
CA SER A 4 -28.78 22.23 -34.83
C SER A 4 -27.67 21.29 -35.35
N PRO A 5 -26.45 21.34 -34.85
CA PRO A 5 -25.40 20.39 -35.23
C PRO A 5 -25.54 19.07 -34.46
N SER A 6 -25.41 17.97 -35.21
CA SER A 6 -25.39 16.59 -34.76
C SER A 6 -24.16 16.33 -33.90
N SER A 7 -24.33 15.83 -32.67
CA SER A 7 -23.27 15.37 -31.78
C SER A 7 -22.83 13.96 -32.19
N ALA A 8 -21.63 13.87 -32.78
CA ALA A 8 -20.97 12.58 -33.00
C ALA A 8 -20.35 12.06 -31.68
N GLN A 9 -20.77 10.84 -31.27
CA GLN A 9 -20.13 10.11 -30.17
C GLN A 9 -18.73 9.59 -30.57
N PRO A 10 -17.74 9.65 -29.67
CA PRO A 10 -16.45 9.03 -29.93
C PRO A 10 -16.55 7.49 -29.89
N PRO A 11 -15.70 6.77 -30.64
CA PRO A 11 -15.72 5.31 -30.70
C PRO A 11 -15.27 4.68 -29.38
N SER A 12 -15.90 3.56 -29.00
CA SER A 12 -15.57 2.73 -27.86
C SER A 12 -14.19 2.02 -28.05
N PRO A 13 -13.29 2.01 -27.06
CA PRO A 13 -11.94 1.44 -27.21
C PRO A 13 -11.84 -0.07 -27.02
N PHE A 14 -12.96 -0.81 -26.87
CA PHE A 14 -12.94 -2.25 -26.66
C PHE A 14 -13.81 -3.02 -27.68
N SER A 15 -13.15 -3.58 -28.69
CA SER A 15 -13.70 -4.70 -29.48
C SER A 15 -12.93 -5.98 -29.11
N PRO A 16 -13.61 -7.08 -28.71
CA PRO A 16 -12.94 -8.35 -28.48
C PRO A 16 -12.59 -8.98 -29.83
N GLY A 17 -11.28 -9.08 -30.11
CA GLY A 17 -10.77 -9.83 -31.25
C GLY A 17 -10.95 -11.33 -31.02
N SER A 18 -11.67 -11.98 -31.90
CA SER A 18 -11.81 -13.43 -31.98
C SER A 18 -10.58 -14.04 -32.65
N ASP A 19 -9.67 -14.60 -31.85
CA ASP A 19 -8.66 -15.54 -32.38
C ASP A 19 -8.72 -16.85 -31.58
N ALA A 20 -9.43 -17.82 -32.19
CA ALA A 20 -9.45 -19.22 -31.81
C ALA A 20 -8.24 -19.93 -32.43
N GLY A 21 -7.10 -19.90 -31.73
CA GLY A 21 -5.88 -20.63 -32.11
C GLY A 21 -5.79 -21.97 -31.39
N LYS A 22 -5.74 -23.05 -32.19
CA LYS A 22 -5.74 -24.49 -31.88
C LYS A 22 -4.76 -24.89 -30.77
N LEU A 23 -5.26 -25.59 -29.76
CA LEU A 23 -4.47 -26.40 -28.83
C LEU A 23 -3.94 -27.62 -29.54
N GLY A 24 -2.62 -27.71 -29.62
CA GLY A 24 -1.91 -28.91 -30.01
C GLY A 24 -1.56 -29.77 -28.80
N ASP A 25 -2.02 -31.02 -28.82
CA ASP A 25 -1.65 -32.07 -27.87
C ASP A 25 -0.12 -32.26 -27.80
N ARG A 26 0.45 -32.26 -26.61
CA ARG A 26 1.69 -32.95 -26.30
C ARG A 26 1.60 -33.67 -24.96
N ALA A 27 1.85 -34.96 -25.11
CA ALA A 27 1.85 -35.99 -24.07
C ALA A 27 2.91 -35.77 -22.97
N GLY A 28 2.54 -36.20 -21.79
CA GLY A 28 3.21 -36.85 -20.69
C GLY A 28 4.69 -36.54 -20.39
N VAL A 29 4.93 -35.99 -19.18
CA VAL A 29 6.13 -36.25 -18.39
C VAL A 29 5.74 -36.50 -16.94
N ALA A 30 6.33 -37.58 -16.43
CA ALA A 30 6.08 -38.21 -15.14
C ALA A 30 6.41 -37.34 -13.92
N GLY A 31 5.79 -37.73 -12.79
CA GLY A 31 5.84 -37.11 -11.47
C GLY A 31 7.24 -36.85 -10.90
N GLY A 32 7.38 -35.66 -10.37
CA GLY A 32 8.37 -35.28 -9.37
C GLY A 32 7.65 -34.67 -8.18
N ARG A 33 7.62 -35.40 -7.06
CA ARG A 33 7.21 -34.84 -5.76
C ARG A 33 8.28 -33.87 -5.32
N GLY A 34 8.17 -32.61 -5.73
CA GLY A 34 8.95 -31.51 -5.19
C GLY A 34 8.27 -31.02 -3.92
N GLY A 35 8.81 -31.32 -2.75
CA GLY A 35 8.43 -30.71 -1.50
C GLY A 35 8.65 -29.20 -1.61
N GLY A 36 7.55 -28.44 -1.77
CA GLY A 36 7.59 -26.99 -1.73
C GLY A 36 8.08 -26.56 -0.35
N THR A 37 9.36 -26.17 -0.28
CA THR A 37 9.88 -25.43 0.86
C THR A 37 9.08 -24.16 0.94
N VAL A 38 8.15 -24.08 1.88
CA VAL A 38 7.52 -22.82 2.26
C VAL A 38 8.67 -21.92 2.74
N ILE A 39 9.11 -21.03 1.87
CA ILE A 39 10.05 -19.96 2.24
C ILE A 39 9.27 -19.09 3.22
N LYS A 40 9.41 -19.35 4.52
CA LYS A 40 9.00 -18.38 5.55
C LYS A 40 9.73 -17.08 5.19
N PRO A 41 9.01 -15.95 5.05
CA PRO A 41 9.69 -14.69 4.82
C PRO A 41 10.69 -14.50 5.95
N THR A 42 11.96 -14.44 5.61
CA THR A 42 13.03 -14.17 6.56
C THR A 42 12.77 -12.76 7.05
N LEU A 43 12.29 -12.64 8.30
CA LEU A 43 12.16 -11.37 9.00
C LEU A 43 13.57 -10.81 9.13
N SER A 44 14.01 -10.04 8.14
CA SER A 44 15.18 -9.19 8.27
C SER A 44 14.92 -8.24 9.45
N PRO A 45 15.91 -7.95 10.32
CA PRO A 45 15.68 -7.11 11.48
C PRO A 45 15.05 -5.79 11.02
N ALA A 46 13.78 -5.60 11.35
CA ALA A 46 12.98 -4.44 10.95
C ALA A 46 13.54 -3.12 11.51
N ALA A 47 14.37 -3.20 12.53
CA ALA A 47 14.82 -2.09 13.33
C ALA A 47 16.17 -1.55 12.87
N SER A 48 16.19 -0.74 11.79
CA SER A 48 17.18 0.31 11.75
C SER A 48 16.77 1.45 12.70
N PRO A 49 17.69 2.15 13.38
CA PRO A 49 17.33 3.28 14.24
C PRO A 49 16.46 4.34 13.54
N VAL A 50 16.67 4.56 12.24
CA VAL A 50 15.91 5.51 11.42
C VAL A 50 14.46 5.04 11.23
N ASN A 51 14.25 3.76 10.91
CA ASN A 51 12.89 3.22 10.76
C ASN A 51 12.15 3.19 12.11
N ASP A 52 12.83 2.92 13.21
CA ASP A 52 12.26 2.92 14.54
C ASP A 52 11.79 4.33 14.96
N ALA A 53 12.62 5.34 14.73
CA ALA A 53 12.26 6.74 14.95
C ALA A 53 11.06 7.18 14.09
N ALA A 54 11.04 6.80 12.81
CA ALA A 54 9.93 7.08 11.91
C ALA A 54 8.64 6.35 12.34
N MET A 55 8.73 5.11 12.84
CA MET A 55 7.57 4.38 13.36
C MET A 55 7.04 5.00 14.65
N LEU A 56 7.91 5.46 15.55
CA LEU A 56 7.48 6.23 16.73
C LEU A 56 6.69 7.47 16.32
N ARG A 57 7.21 8.19 15.33
CA ARG A 57 6.51 9.37 14.79
C ARG A 57 5.18 9.02 14.15
N ALA A 58 5.11 7.94 13.36
CA ALA A 58 3.87 7.43 12.78
C ALA A 58 2.84 7.06 13.86
N LEU A 59 3.27 6.46 14.98
CA LEU A 59 2.43 6.15 16.13
C LEU A 59 1.88 7.41 16.84
N GLU A 60 2.67 8.48 16.94
CA GLU A 60 2.18 9.78 17.46
C GLU A 60 1.08 10.34 16.58
N LEU A 61 1.28 10.33 15.26
CA LEU A 61 0.27 10.76 14.28
C LEU A 61 -1.00 9.89 14.35
N ALA A 62 -0.85 8.58 14.52
CA ALA A 62 -1.97 7.67 14.70
C ALA A 62 -2.77 8.00 15.99
N ARG A 63 -2.08 8.27 17.11
CA ARG A 63 -2.76 8.68 18.37
C ARG A 63 -3.54 9.98 18.18
N ALA A 64 -2.95 10.97 17.51
CA ALA A 64 -3.62 12.23 17.22
C ALA A 64 -4.86 12.04 16.35
N ALA A 65 -4.78 11.19 15.30
CA ALA A 65 -5.92 10.82 14.46
C ALA A 65 -7.04 10.17 15.31
N GLY A 66 -6.69 9.20 16.15
CA GLY A 66 -7.65 8.52 17.03
C GLY A 66 -8.36 9.48 17.98
N ALA A 67 -7.64 10.44 18.58
CA ALA A 67 -8.20 11.47 19.43
C ALA A 67 -9.14 12.43 18.68
N ALA A 68 -8.91 12.64 17.38
CA ALA A 68 -9.78 13.41 16.49
C ALA A 68 -10.98 12.61 15.93
N GLY A 69 -11.11 11.32 16.28
CA GLY A 69 -12.22 10.46 15.82
C GLY A 69 -11.93 9.65 14.56
N GLU A 70 -10.76 9.79 14.00
CA GLU A 70 -10.28 9.02 12.83
C GLU A 70 -9.76 7.65 13.24
N VAL A 71 -9.76 6.68 12.30
CA VAL A 71 -9.05 5.42 12.52
C VAL A 71 -7.57 5.73 12.77
N PRO A 72 -6.96 5.23 13.88
CA PRO A 72 -5.62 5.61 14.31
C PRO A 72 -4.52 4.98 13.45
N VAL A 73 -4.30 5.57 12.28
CA VAL A 73 -3.22 5.20 11.35
C VAL A 73 -2.37 6.42 11.06
N GLY A 74 -1.06 6.25 11.14
CA GLY A 74 -0.06 7.25 10.79
C GLY A 74 0.98 6.68 9.83
N ALA A 75 1.52 7.55 8.99
CA ALA A 75 2.51 7.21 7.98
C ALA A 75 3.60 8.28 7.84
N VAL A 76 4.83 7.84 7.59
CA VAL A 76 6.01 8.69 7.35
C VAL A 76 6.73 8.20 6.10
N VAL A 77 7.08 9.11 5.20
CA VAL A 77 7.93 8.82 4.03
C VAL A 77 9.33 9.32 4.31
N LEU A 78 10.31 8.43 4.15
CA LEU A 78 11.73 8.73 4.27
C LEU A 78 12.39 8.77 2.89
N SER A 79 13.32 9.70 2.69
CA SER A 79 14.21 9.72 1.53
C SER A 79 15.15 8.51 1.51
N PRO A 80 15.87 8.24 0.40
CA PRO A 80 16.91 7.22 0.36
C PRO A 80 17.98 7.37 1.45
N GLU A 81 18.28 8.60 1.86
CA GLU A 81 19.25 8.95 2.91
C GLU A 81 18.68 8.84 4.32
N GLY A 82 17.36 8.62 4.45
CA GLY A 82 16.67 8.49 5.72
C GLY A 82 16.11 9.81 6.29
N ALA A 83 16.11 10.88 5.53
CA ALA A 83 15.46 12.13 5.94
C ALA A 83 13.94 12.02 5.79
N VAL A 84 13.18 12.63 6.69
CA VAL A 84 11.71 12.71 6.60
C VAL A 84 11.31 13.64 5.47
N LEU A 85 10.61 13.13 4.46
CA LEU A 85 10.05 13.90 3.35
C LEU A 85 8.62 14.34 3.64
N ALA A 86 7.84 13.47 4.25
CA ALA A 86 6.43 13.72 4.53
C ALA A 86 5.93 12.88 5.70
N GLU A 87 4.92 13.40 6.36
CA GLU A 87 4.20 12.75 7.46
C GLU A 87 2.69 12.96 7.27
N ALA A 88 1.88 11.97 7.57
CA ALA A 88 0.44 12.09 7.53
C ALA A 88 -0.25 11.13 8.49
N ALA A 89 -1.46 11.47 8.88
CA ALA A 89 -2.40 10.63 9.59
C ALA A 89 -3.65 10.40 8.74
N ASN A 90 -4.44 9.40 9.07
CA ASN A 90 -5.77 9.21 8.50
C ASN A 90 -6.65 10.44 8.76
N ALA A 91 -7.43 10.86 7.76
CA ALA A 91 -8.28 12.05 7.83
C ALA A 91 -9.56 11.90 6.96
N ARG A 92 -10.08 10.69 6.84
CA ARG A 92 -11.24 10.39 5.97
C ARG A 92 -12.47 11.20 6.37
N GLU A 93 -12.78 11.26 7.64
CA GLU A 93 -13.95 11.95 8.15
C GLU A 93 -13.75 13.47 8.11
N ALA A 94 -12.57 13.95 8.51
CA ALA A 94 -12.23 15.37 8.55
C ALA A 94 -12.17 16.02 7.16
N GLU A 95 -11.67 15.28 6.15
CA GLU A 95 -11.57 15.78 4.78
C GLU A 95 -12.77 15.38 3.90
N HIS A 96 -13.72 14.57 4.42
CA HIS A 96 -14.81 13.96 3.64
C HIS A 96 -14.31 13.27 2.36
N ASP A 97 -13.10 12.69 2.44
CA ASP A 97 -12.44 11.99 1.33
C ASP A 97 -12.24 10.51 1.68
N PRO A 98 -12.94 9.58 0.97
CA PRO A 98 -12.81 8.14 1.23
C PRO A 98 -11.39 7.62 0.96
N THR A 99 -10.55 8.38 0.28
CA THR A 99 -9.17 8.03 -0.04
C THR A 99 -8.13 8.68 0.88
N ALA A 100 -8.51 9.54 1.82
CA ALA A 100 -7.61 10.25 2.73
C ALA A 100 -7.00 9.33 3.82
N HIS A 101 -6.49 8.17 3.40
CA HIS A 101 -5.69 7.31 4.24
C HIS A 101 -4.32 7.92 4.50
N ALA A 102 -3.71 7.61 5.64
CA ALA A 102 -2.40 8.13 6.04
C ALA A 102 -1.34 7.92 4.95
N GLU A 103 -1.33 6.74 4.33
CA GLU A 103 -0.40 6.37 3.27
C GLU A 103 -0.58 7.25 2.03
N ILE A 104 -1.82 7.41 1.56
CA ILE A 104 -2.13 8.22 0.37
C ILE A 104 -1.71 9.67 0.59
N ARG A 105 -2.04 10.22 1.77
CA ARG A 105 -1.68 11.59 2.13
C ARG A 105 -0.17 11.77 2.23
N ALA A 106 0.54 10.84 2.85
CA ALA A 106 1.99 10.86 2.97
C ALA A 106 2.68 10.75 1.59
N LEU A 107 2.23 9.84 0.72
CA LEU A 107 2.77 9.68 -0.64
C LEU A 107 2.56 10.96 -1.49
N ARG A 108 1.37 11.56 -1.43
CA ARG A 108 1.07 12.83 -2.12
C ARG A 108 1.97 13.97 -1.64
N ALA A 109 2.14 14.10 -0.33
CA ALA A 109 2.99 15.13 0.26
C ALA A 109 4.47 14.93 -0.09
N ALA A 110 4.95 13.68 -0.08
CA ALA A 110 6.32 13.35 -0.48
C ALA A 110 6.59 13.65 -1.96
N GLY A 111 5.65 13.28 -2.85
CA GLY A 111 5.74 13.59 -4.27
C GLY A 111 5.77 15.10 -4.53
N ALA A 112 4.93 15.87 -3.84
CA ALA A 112 4.94 17.32 -3.90
C ALA A 112 6.26 17.93 -3.42
N ALA A 113 6.83 17.38 -2.31
CA ALA A 113 8.12 17.84 -1.77
C ALA A 113 9.30 17.56 -2.71
N LEU A 114 9.28 16.43 -3.43
CA LEU A 114 10.29 16.06 -4.41
C LEU A 114 10.08 16.69 -5.79
N GLY A 115 8.86 17.15 -6.09
CA GLY A 115 8.47 17.60 -7.44
C GLY A 115 8.41 16.44 -8.44
N ASP A 116 8.22 15.20 -7.97
CA ASP A 116 8.15 13.99 -8.79
C ASP A 116 7.01 13.09 -8.32
N SER A 117 6.38 12.37 -9.24
CA SER A 117 5.39 11.33 -8.96
C SER A 117 6.02 10.00 -8.54
N HIS A 118 7.32 9.82 -8.77
CA HIS A 118 8.09 8.64 -8.36
C HIS A 118 8.88 8.91 -7.08
N LEU A 119 8.77 7.98 -6.16
CA LEU A 119 9.46 7.99 -4.86
C LEU A 119 10.55 6.91 -4.85
N ASP A 120 11.34 6.86 -5.94
CA ASP A 120 12.39 5.85 -6.11
C ASP A 120 13.40 5.91 -4.95
N GLY A 121 13.72 4.74 -4.39
CA GLY A 121 14.61 4.62 -3.24
C GLY A 121 14.00 4.99 -1.88
N CYS A 122 12.83 5.63 -1.85
CA CYS A 122 12.16 6.03 -0.61
C CYS A 122 11.63 4.85 0.20
N THR A 123 11.44 5.08 1.49
CA THR A 123 10.82 4.14 2.41
C THR A 123 9.51 4.73 2.96
N LEU A 124 8.41 4.00 2.85
CA LEU A 124 7.17 4.30 3.56
C LEU A 124 7.14 3.51 4.87
N VAL A 125 6.97 4.21 5.98
CA VAL A 125 6.76 3.63 7.32
C VAL A 125 5.33 3.89 7.72
N VAL A 126 4.56 2.86 8.09
CA VAL A 126 3.13 2.97 8.42
C VAL A 126 2.75 2.06 9.59
N THR A 127 1.88 2.53 10.46
CA THR A 127 1.49 1.79 11.68
C THR A 127 0.65 0.56 11.40
N LEU A 128 -0.11 0.52 10.30
CA LEU A 128 -0.99 -0.58 9.90
C LEU A 128 -0.70 -1.04 8.48
N GLU A 129 -0.85 -2.33 8.20
CA GLU A 129 -0.71 -2.86 6.85
C GLU A 129 -1.64 -2.13 5.86
N PRO A 130 -1.11 -1.63 4.72
CA PRO A 130 -1.90 -0.93 3.72
C PRO A 130 -3.00 -1.80 3.09
N CYS A 131 -4.16 -1.20 2.86
CA CYS A 131 -5.25 -1.81 2.10
C CYS A 131 -4.93 -1.87 0.59
N THR A 132 -5.80 -2.47 -0.21
CA THR A 132 -5.60 -2.64 -1.67
C THR A 132 -5.40 -1.30 -2.41
N MET A 133 -6.13 -0.25 -2.03
CA MET A 133 -5.98 1.10 -2.62
C MET A 133 -4.58 1.66 -2.33
N CYS A 134 -4.16 1.63 -1.07
CA CYS A 134 -2.85 2.16 -0.66
C CYS A 134 -1.70 1.33 -1.23
N ALA A 135 -1.83 -0.01 -1.24
CA ALA A 135 -0.85 -0.90 -1.84
C ALA A 135 -0.65 -0.62 -3.33
N GLY A 136 -1.73 -0.38 -4.08
CA GLY A 136 -1.67 0.05 -5.47
C GLY A 136 -0.95 1.39 -5.64
N ALA A 137 -1.24 2.37 -4.79
CA ALA A 137 -0.58 3.67 -4.81
C ALA A 137 0.93 3.58 -4.48
N ILE A 138 1.32 2.71 -3.53
CA ILE A 138 2.73 2.45 -3.18
C ILE A 138 3.49 1.90 -4.38
N VAL A 139 2.90 0.95 -5.14
CA VAL A 139 3.49 0.40 -6.37
C VAL A 139 3.63 1.48 -7.44
N LEU A 140 2.57 2.26 -7.68
CA LEU A 140 2.57 3.33 -8.69
C LEU A 140 3.59 4.43 -8.36
N ALA A 141 3.74 4.78 -7.09
CA ALA A 141 4.73 5.73 -6.62
C ALA A 141 6.17 5.18 -6.61
N ARG A 142 6.39 3.90 -6.94
CA ARG A 142 7.71 3.24 -6.96
C ARG A 142 8.47 3.29 -5.63
N VAL A 143 7.74 3.22 -4.52
CA VAL A 143 8.38 3.15 -3.20
C VAL A 143 9.26 1.90 -3.12
N ALA A 144 10.51 2.06 -2.74
CA ALA A 144 11.47 0.95 -2.69
C ALA A 144 11.20 0.00 -1.50
N ARG A 145 10.80 0.56 -0.36
CA ARG A 145 10.58 -0.21 0.88
C ARG A 145 9.33 0.23 1.62
N LEU A 146 8.58 -0.75 2.08
CA LEU A 146 7.46 -0.59 3.01
C LEU A 146 7.85 -1.19 4.37
N VAL A 147 7.80 -0.39 5.42
CA VAL A 147 7.94 -0.85 6.82
C VAL A 147 6.58 -0.69 7.49
N LEU A 148 5.98 -1.79 7.92
CA LEU A 148 4.67 -1.77 8.56
C LEU A 148 4.72 -2.24 10.02
N GLY A 149 3.83 -1.69 10.83
CA GLY A 149 3.61 -2.08 12.22
C GLY A 149 2.78 -3.35 12.30
N ALA A 150 1.49 -3.21 12.56
CA ALA A 150 0.55 -4.33 12.68
C ALA A 150 0.08 -4.84 11.30
N TRP A 151 -0.19 -6.13 11.23
CA TRP A 151 -0.90 -6.75 10.10
C TRP A 151 -2.41 -6.43 10.16
N GLU A 152 -3.05 -6.29 8.98
CA GLU A 152 -4.49 -6.09 8.85
C GLU A 152 -5.16 -7.36 8.28
N PRO A 153 -5.79 -8.21 9.11
CA PRO A 153 -6.29 -9.52 8.69
C PRO A 153 -7.57 -9.49 7.85
N ARG A 154 -8.19 -8.33 7.65
CA ARG A 154 -9.45 -8.18 6.90
C ARG A 154 -9.26 -7.60 5.51
N THR A 155 -8.45 -6.54 5.41
CA THR A 155 -8.32 -5.74 4.18
C THR A 155 -6.87 -5.57 3.73
N GLY A 156 -5.91 -6.12 4.45
CA GLY A 156 -4.49 -6.00 4.18
C GLY A 156 -4.10 -6.51 2.79
N ALA A 157 -3.18 -5.81 2.16
CA ALA A 157 -2.81 -6.09 0.77
C ALA A 157 -1.29 -6.09 0.52
N CYS A 158 -0.51 -6.29 1.60
CA CYS A 158 0.96 -6.33 1.54
C CYS A 158 1.52 -7.64 2.12
N GLY A 159 0.69 -8.70 2.20
CA GLY A 159 1.12 -10.03 2.60
C GLY A 159 0.18 -10.77 3.56
N SER A 160 -0.83 -10.14 4.18
CA SER A 160 -1.81 -10.83 5.02
C SER A 160 -2.92 -11.50 4.20
N VAL A 161 -3.83 -10.71 3.62
CA VAL A 161 -4.97 -11.21 2.82
C VAL A 161 -4.63 -11.25 1.34
N ARG A 162 -3.94 -10.24 0.87
CA ARG A 162 -3.46 -10.09 -0.52
C ARG A 162 -2.00 -9.64 -0.49
N ASP A 163 -1.33 -9.75 -1.63
CA ASP A 163 0.04 -9.26 -1.82
C ASP A 163 0.15 -8.48 -3.13
N VAL A 164 -0.36 -7.27 -3.13
CA VAL A 164 -0.36 -6.38 -4.30
C VAL A 164 1.03 -5.81 -4.55
N VAL A 165 1.78 -5.52 -3.48
CA VAL A 165 3.08 -4.83 -3.56
C VAL A 165 4.21 -5.73 -4.08
N ARG A 166 3.99 -7.06 -4.13
CA ARG A 166 4.93 -8.04 -4.68
C ARG A 166 4.32 -8.89 -5.80
N ASP A 167 3.20 -8.43 -6.40
CA ASP A 167 2.63 -9.11 -7.58
C ASP A 167 3.64 -9.08 -8.72
N THR A 168 4.01 -10.27 -9.23
CA THR A 168 5.02 -10.43 -10.29
C THR A 168 4.63 -9.78 -11.63
N ARG A 169 3.34 -9.44 -11.80
CA ARG A 169 2.82 -8.74 -12.99
C ARG A 169 2.92 -7.21 -12.85
N ALA A 170 3.20 -6.72 -11.66
CA ALA A 170 3.39 -5.29 -11.46
C ALA A 170 4.72 -4.83 -12.06
N ASN A 171 4.75 -3.58 -12.52
CA ASN A 171 5.96 -2.96 -13.10
C ASN A 171 6.98 -2.51 -12.04
N HIS A 172 6.65 -2.62 -10.77
CA HIS A 172 7.51 -2.33 -9.64
C HIS A 172 7.16 -3.27 -8.48
N GLN A 173 8.17 -3.68 -7.72
CA GLN A 173 8.00 -4.51 -6.53
C GLN A 173 8.63 -3.82 -5.32
N VAL A 174 7.98 -3.98 -4.17
CA VAL A 174 8.35 -3.28 -2.94
C VAL A 174 8.94 -4.28 -1.94
N GLU A 175 10.07 -3.95 -1.34
CA GLU A 175 10.58 -4.69 -0.19
C GLU A 175 9.67 -4.45 1.02
N VAL A 176 9.08 -5.52 1.58
CA VAL A 176 8.20 -5.41 2.75
C VAL A 176 8.91 -5.88 4.01
N ARG A 177 8.93 -5.03 5.02
CA ARG A 177 9.40 -5.33 6.39
C ARG A 177 8.26 -5.10 7.37
N ALA A 178 7.82 -6.14 8.06
CA ALA A 178 6.66 -6.10 8.95
C ALA A 178 7.03 -6.32 10.40
N GLY A 179 6.13 -5.88 11.30
CA GLY A 179 6.20 -6.17 12.72
C GLY A 179 6.95 -5.14 13.56
N LEU A 180 7.34 -4.01 12.97
CA LEU A 180 8.00 -2.95 13.72
C LEU A 180 7.00 -2.26 14.66
N ARG A 181 7.19 -2.40 15.98
CA ARG A 181 6.26 -1.92 17.03
C ARG A 181 4.80 -2.37 16.81
N ALA A 182 4.63 -3.60 16.33
CA ALA A 182 3.32 -4.14 15.96
C ALA A 182 2.32 -4.12 17.12
N GLN A 183 2.78 -4.42 18.35
CA GLN A 183 1.90 -4.43 19.52
C GLN A 183 1.35 -3.04 19.83
N GLU A 184 2.20 -2.01 19.80
CA GLU A 184 1.77 -0.62 20.04
C GLU A 184 0.75 -0.16 18.99
N SER A 185 0.96 -0.53 17.72
CA SER A 185 0.00 -0.25 16.64
C SER A 185 -1.34 -0.96 16.86
N GLN A 186 -1.30 -2.23 17.27
CA GLN A 186 -2.50 -3.04 17.51
C GLN A 186 -3.30 -2.55 18.72
N ASP A 187 -2.63 -2.12 19.79
CA ASP A 187 -3.27 -1.60 20.99
C ASP A 187 -4.06 -0.31 20.70
N LEU A 188 -3.51 0.58 19.87
CA LEU A 188 -4.21 1.80 19.42
C LEU A 188 -5.50 1.47 18.67
N LEU A 189 -5.45 0.53 17.72
CA LEU A 189 -6.61 0.10 16.95
C LEU A 189 -7.66 -0.57 17.85
N THR A 190 -7.21 -1.44 18.75
CA THR A 190 -8.09 -2.16 19.67
C THR A 190 -8.83 -1.20 20.59
N ALA A 191 -8.13 -0.24 21.19
CA ALA A 191 -8.72 0.80 22.04
C ALA A 191 -9.75 1.63 21.26
N PHE A 192 -9.41 2.09 20.07
CA PHE A 192 -10.30 2.89 19.23
C PHE A 192 -11.61 2.17 18.88
N PHE A 193 -11.56 0.89 18.53
CA PHE A 193 -12.76 0.12 18.17
C PHE A 193 -13.54 -0.41 19.38
N ALA A 194 -12.92 -0.51 20.57
CA ALA A 194 -13.64 -0.88 21.79
C ALA A 194 -14.67 0.19 22.19
N ASP A 195 -14.34 1.46 22.02
CA ASP A 195 -15.18 2.60 22.37
C ASP A 195 -16.34 2.85 21.37
N ARG A 196 -16.39 2.09 20.25
CA ARG A 196 -17.36 2.30 19.15
C ARG A 196 -18.27 1.10 18.87
N ARG A 197 -18.32 0.14 19.78
CA ARG A 197 -19.23 -1.02 19.73
C ARG A 197 -20.51 -0.83 20.49
#